data_78cdc5d16aaf60ba0eb3f28227743a26
#
_entry.id   78cdc5d16aaf60ba0eb3f28227743a26
#
_cell.length_a   1.000
_cell.length_b   1.000
_cell.length_c   1.000
_cell.angle_alpha   90.00
_cell.angle_beta   90.00
_cell.angle_gamma   90.00
#
_symmetry.space_group_name_H-M   'P 1'
#
loop_
_entity.id
_entity.type
_entity.pdbx_description
1 polymer ?
#
loop_
_entity_poly.entity_id
_entity_poly.type
_entity_poly.pdbx_seq_one_letter_code
_entity_poly.pdbx_strand_id
1 'polypeptide(L)'
;MLVNDLPPVQGPTNADAVKALKISPPPEAQTYDNIGDRLDGARVSWAWYNENWDRVKPWALKTAFGPGDGSAVIDTGQLYVAHHNPFQYYPRWPEYVKNGHMRDSEDFLADAHAGKLPGVSFVRASAAHDEHPADCAPAYGMEWVEQLVRAAADGPAWDKTAIFITYDEGGGFWDSLPPKVVDDYGFGTRIPALLISPWARQGLVDHHLASTASILKFIETRFGLQPLNQRDADAYDLMGAFDWDQRPQGFRI
;
A
#
# COMPACT_ATOMS: atom_id res chain seq x y z
N MET A 1 13.58 -7.88 13.99
CA MET A 1 12.94 -6.64 14.49
C MET A 1 12.00 -6.17 13.40
N LEU A 2 10.71 -6.12 13.66
CA LEU A 2 9.75 -5.58 12.69
C LEU A 2 9.96 -4.07 12.60
N VAL A 3 10.02 -3.55 11.37
CA VAL A 3 10.49 -2.17 11.08
C VAL A 3 9.31 -1.20 10.90
N ASN A 4 8.08 -1.65 11.18
CA ASN A 4 6.87 -0.94 10.81
C ASN A 4 6.75 0.49 11.36
N ASP A 5 7.23 0.72 12.58
CA ASP A 5 7.04 2.03 13.25
C ASP A 5 8.31 2.89 13.23
N LEU A 6 9.36 2.45 12.54
CA LEU A 6 10.57 3.25 12.42
C LEU A 6 10.35 4.36 11.38
N PRO A 7 10.66 5.62 11.71
CA PRO A 7 10.55 6.70 10.73
C PRO A 7 11.47 6.43 9.54
N PRO A 8 11.03 6.70 8.30
CA PRO A 8 11.85 6.49 7.12
C PRO A 8 13.03 7.46 7.07
N VAL A 9 14.09 7.06 6.37
CA VAL A 9 15.29 7.89 6.18
C VAL A 9 15.05 9.09 5.26
N GLN A 10 14.03 9.02 4.42
CA GLN A 10 13.65 10.08 3.49
C GLN A 10 12.44 10.87 4.04
N GLY A 11 12.39 12.16 3.76
CA GLY A 11 11.25 12.97 4.12
C GLY A 11 9.99 12.72 3.28
N PRO A 12 8.85 13.25 3.69
CA PRO A 12 8.62 13.90 4.99
C PRO A 12 8.48 12.89 6.13
N THR A 13 8.78 13.29 7.35
CA THR A 13 8.57 12.46 8.55
C THR A 13 8.19 13.33 9.75
N ASN A 14 7.63 12.71 10.78
CA ASN A 14 7.16 13.37 11.98
C ASN A 14 8.27 13.49 13.03
N ALA A 15 8.44 14.69 13.60
CA ALA A 15 9.44 14.97 14.63
C ALA A 15 9.27 14.14 15.90
N ASP A 16 8.04 13.90 16.32
CA ASP A 16 7.75 13.16 17.53
C ASP A 16 8.04 11.67 17.37
N ALA A 17 7.79 11.10 16.19
CA ALA A 17 8.17 9.73 15.86
C ALA A 17 9.71 9.56 15.93
N VAL A 18 10.46 10.50 15.38
CA VAL A 18 11.93 10.49 15.44
C VAL A 18 12.43 10.57 16.88
N LYS A 19 11.86 11.45 17.71
CA LYS A 19 12.23 11.61 19.13
C LYS A 19 11.83 10.40 19.97
N ALA A 20 10.63 9.86 19.77
CA ALA A 20 10.08 8.75 20.56
C ALA A 20 10.93 7.49 20.41
N LEU A 21 11.42 7.22 19.22
CA LEU A 21 12.21 6.02 18.95
C LEU A 21 13.65 6.11 19.47
N LYS A 22 14.16 7.31 19.81
CA LYS A 22 15.53 7.52 20.29
C LYS A 22 16.57 6.75 19.48
N ILE A 23 16.41 6.74 18.17
CA ILE A 23 17.24 5.95 17.26
C ILE A 23 18.64 6.54 17.19
N SER A 24 19.63 5.70 17.51
CA SER A 24 21.03 5.99 17.26
C SER A 24 21.75 4.66 17.05
N PRO A 25 22.28 4.37 15.87
CA PRO A 25 22.27 5.18 14.65
C PRO A 25 20.89 5.29 14.02
N PRO A 26 20.68 6.25 13.08
CA PRO A 26 19.44 6.32 12.31
C PRO A 26 19.25 5.07 11.46
N PRO A 27 18.01 4.75 11.06
CA PRO A 27 17.74 3.60 10.19
C PRO A 27 18.54 3.71 8.88
N GLU A 28 19.08 2.59 8.43
CA GLU A 28 19.73 2.52 7.13
C GLU A 28 18.67 2.35 6.03
N ALA A 29 18.96 2.95 4.85
CA ALA A 29 18.12 2.77 3.69
C ALA A 29 18.17 1.32 3.21
N GLN A 30 17.02 0.81 2.74
CA GLN A 30 16.89 -0.53 2.17
C GLN A 30 17.57 -0.57 0.81
N THR A 31 18.42 -1.56 0.54
CA THR A 31 19.24 -1.63 -0.68
C THR A 31 18.81 -2.70 -1.67
N TYR A 32 17.83 -3.53 -1.33
CA TYR A 32 17.25 -4.53 -2.23
C TYR A 32 16.13 -3.92 -3.09
N ASP A 33 15.77 -4.60 -4.19
CA ASP A 33 14.67 -4.17 -5.05
C ASP A 33 13.32 -4.24 -4.32
N ASN A 34 12.43 -3.34 -4.71
CA ASN A 34 11.03 -3.36 -4.30
C ASN A 34 10.12 -3.56 -5.51
N ILE A 35 8.81 -3.62 -5.28
CA ILE A 35 7.84 -3.86 -6.36
C ILE A 35 7.83 -2.74 -7.39
N GLY A 36 8.08 -1.49 -7.01
CA GLY A 36 8.20 -0.36 -7.94
C GLY A 36 9.35 -0.57 -8.92
N ASP A 37 10.49 -1.09 -8.45
CA ASP A 37 11.64 -1.41 -9.31
C ASP A 37 11.30 -2.49 -10.34
N ARG A 38 10.56 -3.52 -9.93
CA ARG A 38 10.10 -4.58 -10.84
C ARG A 38 9.15 -4.04 -11.90
N LEU A 39 8.19 -3.20 -11.50
CA LEU A 39 7.23 -2.57 -12.40
C LEU A 39 7.92 -1.64 -13.41
N ASP A 40 8.84 -0.80 -12.95
CA ASP A 40 9.65 0.08 -13.82
C ASP A 40 10.46 -0.72 -14.82
N GLY A 41 11.14 -1.79 -14.38
CA GLY A 41 11.91 -2.68 -15.24
C GLY A 41 11.06 -3.33 -16.32
N ALA A 42 9.81 -3.65 -16.03
CA ALA A 42 8.86 -4.22 -16.97
C ALA A 42 8.06 -3.16 -17.76
N ARG A 43 8.29 -1.87 -17.53
CA ARG A 43 7.54 -0.75 -18.13
C ARG A 43 6.04 -0.81 -17.84
N VAL A 44 5.66 -1.31 -16.67
CA VAL A 44 4.30 -1.28 -16.16
C VAL A 44 4.13 0.01 -15.38
N SER A 45 3.16 0.81 -15.77
CA SER A 45 2.86 2.06 -15.06
C SER A 45 2.34 1.78 -13.65
N TRP A 46 2.80 2.55 -12.68
CA TRP A 46 2.36 2.41 -11.30
C TRP A 46 2.39 3.73 -10.55
N ALA A 47 1.59 3.81 -9.48
CA ALA A 47 1.60 4.93 -8.55
C ALA A 47 1.26 4.47 -7.14
N TRP A 48 1.78 5.22 -6.17
CA TRP A 48 1.40 5.19 -4.77
C TRP A 48 0.61 6.45 -4.47
N TYR A 49 -0.68 6.30 -4.26
CA TYR A 49 -1.59 7.37 -3.90
C TYR A 49 -1.72 7.40 -2.39
N ASN A 50 -1.27 8.48 -1.77
CA ASN A 50 -1.39 8.67 -0.33
C ASN A 50 -2.24 9.90 -0.05
N GLU A 51 -3.23 9.73 0.80
CA GLU A 51 -4.08 10.85 1.21
C GLU A 51 -3.23 11.99 1.79
N ASN A 52 -3.52 13.22 1.36
CA ASN A 52 -2.80 14.45 1.73
C ASN A 52 -1.32 14.51 1.27
N TRP A 53 -0.92 13.72 0.29
CA TRP A 53 0.44 13.78 -0.25
C TRP A 53 0.85 15.18 -0.69
N ASP A 54 0.00 15.90 -1.38
CA ASP A 54 0.32 17.23 -1.91
C ASP A 54 0.64 18.26 -0.82
N ARG A 55 0.11 18.05 0.39
CA ARG A 55 0.42 18.90 1.55
C ARG A 55 1.83 18.70 2.10
N VAL A 56 2.38 17.49 1.94
CA VAL A 56 3.69 17.12 2.50
C VAL A 56 4.80 16.98 1.45
N LYS A 57 4.44 16.93 0.18
CA LYS A 57 5.35 16.84 -0.97
C LYS A 57 6.51 17.87 -0.97
N PRO A 58 6.37 19.12 -0.49
CA PRO A 58 7.50 20.08 -0.44
C PRO A 58 8.69 19.58 0.40
N TRP A 59 8.48 18.63 1.30
CA TRP A 59 9.53 18.03 2.14
C TRP A 59 10.04 16.68 1.64
N ALA A 60 9.46 16.14 0.56
CA ALA A 60 9.72 14.79 0.08
C ALA A 60 11.18 14.54 -0.34
N LEU A 61 11.89 15.55 -0.80
CA LEU A 61 13.27 15.42 -1.26
C LEU A 61 14.31 15.81 -0.21
N LYS A 62 13.89 15.91 1.05
CA LYS A 62 14.76 16.23 2.17
C LYS A 62 14.98 14.98 3.02
N THR A 63 16.14 14.87 3.65
CA THR A 63 16.46 13.74 4.51
C THR A 63 16.02 14.00 5.95
N ALA A 64 15.51 12.97 6.63
CA ALA A 64 15.13 13.04 8.04
C ALA A 64 16.34 12.90 8.96
N PHE A 65 17.38 12.20 8.51
CA PHE A 65 18.59 11.88 9.25
C PHE A 65 19.82 12.19 8.39
N GLY A 66 20.87 12.73 9.00
CA GLY A 66 22.11 13.05 8.30
C GLY A 66 22.58 14.48 8.56
N PRO A 67 23.64 14.94 7.87
CA PRO A 67 24.20 16.29 8.03
C PRO A 67 23.33 17.33 7.32
N GLY A 68 22.04 17.29 7.56
CA GLY A 68 21.06 18.25 7.04
C GLY A 68 20.47 19.09 8.15
N ASP A 69 19.66 20.04 7.75
CA ASP A 69 19.00 20.99 8.66
C ASP A 69 17.74 20.41 9.36
N GLY A 70 17.52 19.10 9.28
CA GLY A 70 16.31 18.46 9.82
C GLY A 70 15.01 18.90 9.13
N SER A 71 15.12 19.54 7.97
CA SER A 71 14.00 20.18 7.28
C SER A 71 12.98 19.19 6.68
N ALA A 72 13.29 17.89 6.71
CA ALA A 72 12.34 16.83 6.35
C ALA A 72 11.43 16.42 7.52
N VAL A 73 11.79 16.85 8.73
CA VAL A 73 11.04 16.57 9.96
C VAL A 73 10.03 17.70 10.16
N ILE A 74 8.76 17.39 9.97
CA ILE A 74 7.66 18.34 10.07
C ILE A 74 6.60 17.81 11.01
N ASP A 75 5.77 18.67 11.53
CA ASP A 75 4.53 18.25 12.18
C ASP A 75 3.52 17.90 11.08
N THR A 76 3.46 16.61 10.75
CA THR A 76 2.45 16.10 9.80
C THR A 76 1.08 15.94 10.44
N GLY A 77 1.01 16.01 11.77
CA GLY A 77 -0.21 15.70 12.51
C GLY A 77 -0.76 14.33 12.09
N GLN A 78 -2.06 14.24 11.93
CA GLN A 78 -2.75 13.06 11.39
C GLN A 78 -2.84 13.06 9.85
N LEU A 79 -2.24 14.06 9.17
CA LEU A 79 -2.41 14.22 7.73
C LEU A 79 -1.60 13.20 6.91
N TYR A 80 -0.43 12.80 7.39
CA TYR A 80 0.46 11.91 6.66
C TYR A 80 1.29 11.07 7.63
N VAL A 81 1.15 9.77 7.54
CA VAL A 81 1.90 8.83 8.36
C VAL A 81 3.08 8.30 7.54
N ALA A 82 4.26 8.82 7.80
CA ALA A 82 5.44 8.60 6.96
C ALA A 82 5.85 7.13 6.86
N HIS A 83 5.77 6.36 7.94
CA HIS A 83 6.13 4.94 7.95
C HIS A 83 5.13 4.05 7.18
N HIS A 84 3.97 4.58 6.79
CA HIS A 84 3.04 3.89 5.92
C HIS A 84 3.45 3.90 4.44
N ASN A 85 4.44 4.73 4.05
CA ASN A 85 4.93 4.74 2.69
C ASN A 85 6.24 3.94 2.57
N PRO A 86 6.19 2.69 2.07
CA PRO A 86 7.37 1.82 2.04
C PRO A 86 8.50 2.36 1.15
N PHE A 87 8.19 3.16 0.16
CA PHE A 87 9.21 3.69 -0.77
C PHE A 87 10.14 4.73 -0.14
N GLN A 88 9.73 5.36 0.97
CA GLN A 88 10.58 6.31 1.71
C GLN A 88 11.79 5.65 2.39
N TYR A 89 11.84 4.34 2.46
CA TYR A 89 12.97 3.60 3.04
C TYR A 89 14.06 3.28 2.01
N TYR A 90 13.88 3.64 0.73
CA TYR A 90 14.79 3.29 -0.36
C TYR A 90 15.57 4.48 -0.89
N PRO A 91 16.85 4.29 -1.31
CA PRO A 91 17.68 5.36 -1.89
C PRO A 91 17.06 5.95 -3.17
N ARG A 92 16.25 5.18 -3.90
CA ARG A 92 15.57 5.62 -5.13
C ARG A 92 14.35 6.52 -4.89
N TRP A 93 14.00 6.79 -3.65
CA TRP A 93 12.89 7.67 -3.31
C TRP A 93 12.85 9.00 -4.10
N PRO A 94 13.98 9.76 -4.26
CA PRO A 94 13.96 10.98 -5.05
C PRO A 94 13.55 10.77 -6.52
N GLU A 95 13.87 9.61 -7.09
CA GLU A 95 13.46 9.25 -8.47
C GLU A 95 11.96 8.98 -8.53
N TYR A 96 11.41 8.22 -7.60
CA TYR A 96 9.98 7.95 -7.53
C TYR A 96 9.16 9.24 -7.41
N VAL A 97 9.59 10.18 -6.56
CA VAL A 97 8.94 11.49 -6.42
C VAL A 97 9.03 12.31 -7.71
N LYS A 98 10.20 12.40 -8.33
CA LYS A 98 10.44 13.17 -9.55
C LYS A 98 9.70 12.60 -10.76
N ASN A 99 9.58 11.28 -10.84
CA ASN A 99 8.88 10.58 -11.92
C ASN A 99 7.35 10.55 -11.73
N GLY A 100 6.84 11.12 -10.62
CA GLY A 100 5.41 11.25 -10.39
C GLY A 100 4.73 9.95 -9.94
N HIS A 101 5.49 9.00 -9.36
CA HIS A 101 4.91 7.80 -8.78
C HIS A 101 4.18 8.07 -7.46
N MET A 102 4.60 9.12 -6.74
CA MET A 102 3.96 9.55 -5.49
C MET A 102 2.89 10.60 -5.80
N ARG A 103 1.65 10.31 -5.48
CA ARG A 103 0.48 11.10 -5.85
C ARG A 103 -0.50 11.24 -4.69
N ASP A 104 -1.41 12.20 -4.76
CA ASP A 104 -2.47 12.35 -3.78
C ASP A 104 -3.64 11.39 -4.07
N SER A 105 -4.45 11.05 -3.07
CA SER A 105 -5.68 10.26 -3.26
C SER A 105 -6.72 10.99 -4.12
N GLU A 106 -6.71 12.31 -4.12
CA GLU A 106 -7.55 13.11 -5.03
C GLU A 106 -7.17 12.87 -6.51
N ASP A 107 -5.89 12.69 -6.79
CA ASP A 107 -5.43 12.29 -8.14
C ASP A 107 -5.96 10.90 -8.52
N PHE A 108 -6.05 9.95 -7.56
CA PHE A 108 -6.65 8.64 -7.82
C PHE A 108 -8.12 8.79 -8.27
N LEU A 109 -8.91 9.60 -7.57
CA LEU A 109 -10.30 9.84 -7.93
C LEU A 109 -10.41 10.44 -9.35
N ALA A 110 -9.59 11.43 -9.65
CA ALA A 110 -9.55 12.07 -10.96
C ALA A 110 -9.12 11.08 -12.07
N ASP A 111 -8.09 10.28 -11.83
CA ASP A 111 -7.60 9.28 -12.78
C ASP A 111 -8.63 8.16 -13.01
N ALA A 112 -9.30 7.71 -11.96
CA ALA A 112 -10.32 6.68 -12.03
C ALA A 112 -11.49 7.14 -12.93
N HIS A 113 -12.02 8.33 -12.69
CA HIS A 113 -13.09 8.91 -13.51
C HIS A 113 -12.67 9.16 -14.96
N ALA A 114 -11.40 9.48 -15.19
CA ALA A 114 -10.86 9.70 -16.53
C ALA A 114 -10.41 8.41 -17.25
N GLY A 115 -10.44 7.23 -16.58
CA GLY A 115 -9.91 5.99 -17.10
C GLY A 115 -8.38 5.99 -17.29
N LYS A 116 -7.67 6.72 -16.45
CA LYS A 116 -6.22 6.94 -16.54
C LYS A 116 -5.44 6.34 -15.38
N LEU A 117 -6.07 5.49 -14.57
CA LEU A 117 -5.35 4.76 -13.54
C LEU A 117 -4.16 4.00 -14.16
N PRO A 118 -2.98 4.00 -13.52
CA PRO A 118 -1.86 3.20 -13.97
C PRO A 118 -2.14 1.71 -13.84
N GLY A 119 -1.30 0.89 -14.43
CA GLY A 119 -1.42 -0.58 -14.38
C GLY A 119 -1.44 -1.15 -12.98
N VAL A 120 -0.77 -0.49 -12.03
CA VAL A 120 -0.84 -0.81 -10.59
C VAL A 120 -1.00 0.47 -9.79
N SER A 121 -2.03 0.52 -8.97
CA SER A 121 -2.33 1.64 -8.07
C SER A 121 -2.35 1.15 -6.63
N PHE A 122 -1.44 1.62 -5.82
CA PHE A 122 -1.49 1.45 -4.37
C PHE A 122 -2.15 2.69 -3.78
N VAL A 123 -3.09 2.50 -2.87
CA VAL A 123 -3.81 3.62 -2.25
C VAL A 123 -3.76 3.48 -0.74
N ARG A 124 -3.32 4.53 -0.05
CA ARG A 124 -3.17 4.54 1.40
C ARG A 124 -3.87 5.75 2.02
N ALA A 125 -4.64 5.50 3.06
CA ALA A 125 -5.28 6.52 3.87
C ALA A 125 -4.27 7.28 4.75
N SER A 126 -4.65 8.49 5.16
CA SER A 126 -4.06 9.19 6.32
C SER A 126 -4.64 8.63 7.62
N ALA A 127 -4.10 9.07 8.77
CA ALA A 127 -4.62 8.69 10.08
C ALA A 127 -6.10 9.08 10.31
N ALA A 128 -6.66 9.97 9.48
CA ALA A 128 -8.08 10.31 9.55
C ALA A 128 -9.01 9.22 9.00
N HIS A 129 -8.49 8.31 8.16
CA HIS A 129 -9.28 7.29 7.47
C HIS A 129 -8.60 5.90 7.45
N ASP A 130 -7.51 5.69 8.19
CA ASP A 130 -6.74 4.43 8.16
C ASP A 130 -7.32 3.31 9.03
N GLU A 131 -8.33 3.63 9.83
CA GLU A 131 -8.99 2.71 10.78
C GLU A 131 -8.05 2.18 11.89
N HIS A 132 -6.88 2.79 12.07
CA HIS A 132 -6.00 2.43 13.16
C HIS A 132 -6.66 2.69 14.52
N PRO A 133 -6.57 1.75 15.49
CA PRO A 133 -7.09 1.96 16.84
C PRO A 133 -6.55 3.26 17.46
N ALA A 134 -7.43 4.08 17.99
CA ALA A 134 -7.20 5.41 18.56
C ALA A 134 -6.98 6.57 17.55
N ASP A 135 -6.83 6.33 16.25
CA ASP A 135 -6.73 7.40 15.27
C ASP A 135 -8.09 7.81 14.73
N CYS A 136 -8.86 6.89 14.17
CA CYS A 136 -10.20 7.20 13.68
C CYS A 136 -11.22 6.08 13.95
N ALA A 137 -12.50 6.42 13.84
CA ALA A 137 -13.55 5.41 13.87
C ALA A 137 -13.59 4.66 12.53
N PRO A 138 -13.79 3.32 12.52
CA PRO A 138 -13.84 2.54 11.28
C PRO A 138 -14.83 3.07 10.23
N ALA A 139 -15.91 3.71 10.65
CA ALA A 139 -16.89 4.28 9.72
C ALA A 139 -16.28 5.31 8.77
N TYR A 140 -15.30 6.11 9.21
CA TYR A 140 -14.65 7.12 8.36
C TYR A 140 -13.77 6.46 7.29
N GLY A 141 -13.02 5.42 7.67
CA GLY A 141 -12.23 4.65 6.70
C GLY A 141 -13.12 3.93 5.69
N MET A 142 -14.21 3.33 6.15
CA MET A 142 -15.19 2.67 5.26
C MET A 142 -15.79 3.63 4.24
N GLU A 143 -16.18 4.85 4.64
CA GLU A 143 -16.70 5.88 3.74
C GLU A 143 -15.64 6.31 2.71
N TRP A 144 -14.40 6.49 3.15
CA TRP A 144 -13.29 6.87 2.27
C TRP A 144 -12.99 5.75 1.26
N VAL A 145 -12.90 4.50 1.70
CA VAL A 145 -12.68 3.34 0.81
C VAL A 145 -13.84 3.18 -0.17
N GLU A 146 -15.09 3.38 0.27
CA GLU A 146 -16.26 3.32 -0.62
C GLU A 146 -16.15 4.34 -1.76
N GLN A 147 -15.73 5.57 -1.48
CA GLN A 147 -15.53 6.60 -2.50
C GLN A 147 -14.50 6.17 -3.56
N LEU A 148 -13.37 5.60 -3.15
CA LEU A 148 -12.33 5.11 -4.05
C LEU A 148 -12.85 3.94 -4.92
N VAL A 149 -13.52 2.97 -4.29
CA VAL A 149 -14.10 1.82 -4.99
C VAL A 149 -15.13 2.27 -6.03
N ARG A 150 -16.05 3.17 -5.65
CA ARG A 150 -17.04 3.72 -6.58
C ARG A 150 -16.38 4.46 -7.74
N ALA A 151 -15.39 5.32 -7.49
CA ALA A 151 -14.69 6.03 -8.54
C ALA A 151 -14.06 5.07 -9.57
N ALA A 152 -13.45 3.99 -9.11
CA ALA A 152 -12.87 2.97 -9.99
C ALA A 152 -13.95 2.14 -10.72
N ALA A 153 -15.03 1.77 -10.01
CA ALA A 153 -16.09 0.93 -10.54
C ALA A 153 -17.01 1.66 -11.54
N ASP A 154 -17.24 2.94 -11.32
CA ASP A 154 -18.01 3.80 -12.23
C ASP A 154 -17.13 4.35 -13.37
N GLY A 155 -15.82 4.16 -13.29
CA GLY A 155 -14.87 4.61 -14.29
C GLY A 155 -14.86 3.75 -15.56
N PRO A 156 -14.40 4.30 -16.70
CA PRO A 156 -14.42 3.63 -17.99
C PRO A 156 -13.45 2.44 -18.11
N ALA A 157 -12.58 2.22 -17.11
CA ALA A 157 -11.64 1.10 -17.06
C ALA A 157 -12.12 -0.07 -16.19
N TRP A 158 -13.37 -0.05 -15.71
CA TRP A 158 -13.90 -1.07 -14.80
C TRP A 158 -13.71 -2.50 -15.31
N ASP A 159 -13.95 -2.73 -16.59
CA ASP A 159 -13.82 -4.05 -17.25
C ASP A 159 -12.40 -4.65 -17.19
N LYS A 160 -11.40 -3.88 -16.76
CA LYS A 160 -9.99 -4.25 -16.64
C LYS A 160 -9.44 -4.10 -15.22
N THR A 161 -10.32 -3.88 -14.25
CA THR A 161 -9.93 -3.51 -12.88
C THR A 161 -10.14 -4.67 -11.92
N ALA A 162 -9.18 -4.86 -11.04
CA ALA A 162 -9.27 -5.67 -9.82
C ALA A 162 -8.85 -4.82 -8.63
N ILE A 163 -9.69 -4.78 -7.59
CA ILE A 163 -9.44 -4.03 -6.36
C ILE A 163 -9.27 -5.02 -5.23
N PHE A 164 -8.14 -4.98 -4.56
CA PHE A 164 -7.89 -5.70 -3.31
C PHE A 164 -7.94 -4.70 -2.16
N ILE A 165 -8.77 -4.99 -1.17
CA ILE A 165 -8.89 -4.20 0.06
C ILE A 165 -8.47 -5.10 1.21
N THR A 166 -7.50 -4.67 1.99
CA THR A 166 -7.03 -5.39 3.18
C THR A 166 -6.39 -4.43 4.16
N TYR A 167 -6.24 -4.88 5.39
CA TYR A 167 -5.40 -4.20 6.37
C TYR A 167 -3.94 -4.64 6.23
N ASP A 168 -3.03 -3.85 6.72
CA ASP A 168 -1.60 -4.16 6.79
C ASP A 168 -1.29 -5.11 7.96
N GLU A 169 -2.03 -5.00 9.06
CA GLU A 169 -1.88 -5.82 10.26
C GLU A 169 -3.19 -5.88 11.07
N GLY A 170 -3.20 -6.62 12.18
CA GLY A 170 -4.39 -6.92 12.97
C GLY A 170 -4.79 -5.88 14.01
N GLY A 171 -4.18 -4.69 14.04
CA GLY A 171 -4.57 -3.59 14.94
C GLY A 171 -4.36 -3.88 16.45
N GLY A 172 -3.54 -4.86 16.80
CA GLY A 172 -3.37 -5.31 18.18
C GLY A 172 -4.54 -6.09 18.75
N PHE A 173 -5.55 -6.42 17.94
CA PHE A 173 -6.69 -7.21 18.35
C PHE A 173 -6.36 -8.71 18.48
N TRP A 174 -7.07 -9.37 19.39
CA TRP A 174 -6.94 -10.81 19.61
C TRP A 174 -7.49 -11.61 18.42
N ASP A 175 -6.73 -12.64 18.00
CA ASP A 175 -7.22 -13.68 17.10
C ASP A 175 -7.30 -15.02 17.83
N SER A 176 -8.37 -15.76 17.64
CA SER A 176 -8.58 -17.08 18.23
C SER A 176 -7.69 -18.17 17.62
N LEU A 177 -7.05 -17.91 16.45
CA LEU A 177 -6.13 -18.82 15.82
C LEU A 177 -4.71 -18.29 15.95
N PRO A 178 -3.74 -19.16 16.32
CA PRO A 178 -2.34 -18.76 16.35
C PRO A 178 -1.85 -18.47 14.92
N PRO A 179 -0.98 -17.46 14.74
CA PRO A 179 -0.34 -17.19 13.47
C PRO A 179 0.44 -18.40 12.96
N LYS A 180 0.44 -18.62 11.64
CA LYS A 180 1.23 -19.70 11.05
C LYS A 180 2.70 -19.32 10.95
N VAL A 181 3.55 -20.28 11.33
CA VAL A 181 5.00 -20.17 11.11
C VAL A 181 5.27 -20.67 9.69
N VAL A 182 5.75 -19.78 8.83
CA VAL A 182 6.07 -20.04 7.42
C VAL A 182 7.56 -19.83 7.13
N ASP A 183 8.21 -18.99 7.93
CA ASP A 183 9.64 -18.70 7.92
C ASP A 183 10.05 -18.19 9.31
N ASP A 184 11.25 -17.65 9.44
CA ASP A 184 11.79 -17.15 10.72
C ASP A 184 10.98 -15.96 11.29
N TYR A 185 10.19 -15.28 10.47
CA TYR A 185 9.33 -14.14 10.87
C TYR A 185 7.89 -14.56 11.15
N GLY A 186 7.43 -15.64 10.54
CA GLY A 186 6.04 -16.11 10.62
C GLY A 186 5.03 -15.18 9.94
N PHE A 187 3.76 -15.44 10.16
CA PHE A 187 2.66 -14.50 9.86
C PHE A 187 2.21 -13.81 11.15
N GLY A 188 1.48 -12.69 11.01
CA GLY A 188 0.73 -12.05 12.09
C GLY A 188 -0.64 -12.67 12.30
N THR A 189 -1.47 -12.00 13.11
CA THR A 189 -2.90 -12.31 13.26
C THR A 189 -3.62 -12.16 11.93
N ARG A 190 -4.76 -12.86 11.78
CA ARG A 190 -5.54 -12.78 10.53
C ARG A 190 -6.12 -11.39 10.35
N ILE A 191 -6.13 -10.96 9.10
CA ILE A 191 -6.72 -9.72 8.64
C ILE A 191 -7.79 -10.03 7.58
N PRO A 192 -8.89 -9.26 7.50
CA PRO A 192 -9.86 -9.43 6.43
C PRO A 192 -9.28 -8.96 5.09
N ALA A 193 -9.75 -9.59 4.01
CA ALA A 193 -9.44 -9.18 2.66
C ALA A 193 -10.68 -9.29 1.77
N LEU A 194 -10.85 -8.33 0.87
CA LEU A 194 -11.91 -8.31 -0.12
C LEU A 194 -11.31 -8.18 -1.51
N LEU A 195 -11.87 -8.92 -2.46
CA LEU A 195 -11.62 -8.76 -3.88
C LEU A 195 -12.88 -8.22 -4.55
N ILE A 196 -12.77 -7.10 -5.23
CA ILE A 196 -13.84 -6.48 -6.01
C ILE A 196 -13.35 -6.35 -7.45
N SER A 197 -14.04 -7.01 -8.37
CA SER A 197 -13.70 -7.01 -9.80
C SER A 197 -14.88 -7.49 -10.63
N PRO A 198 -15.06 -7.03 -11.87
CA PRO A 198 -16.04 -7.61 -12.78
C PRO A 198 -15.76 -9.07 -13.12
N TRP A 199 -14.56 -9.56 -12.80
CA TRP A 199 -14.10 -10.93 -13.05
C TRP A 199 -14.02 -11.78 -11.78
N ALA A 200 -14.30 -11.22 -10.60
CA ALA A 200 -14.30 -11.98 -9.36
C ALA A 200 -15.43 -13.00 -9.33
N ARG A 201 -15.15 -14.19 -8.77
CA ARG A 201 -16.18 -15.20 -8.49
C ARG A 201 -17.13 -14.67 -7.42
N GLN A 202 -18.40 -14.56 -7.76
CA GLN A 202 -19.39 -14.03 -6.83
C GLN A 202 -19.62 -14.95 -5.62
N GLY A 203 -19.63 -14.36 -4.43
CA GLY A 203 -19.88 -15.07 -3.18
C GLY A 203 -18.81 -16.09 -2.80
N LEU A 204 -17.65 -16.07 -3.44
CA LEU A 204 -16.53 -16.94 -3.07
C LEU A 204 -16.01 -16.55 -1.68
N VAL A 205 -15.87 -17.54 -0.82
CA VAL A 205 -15.03 -17.49 0.36
C VAL A 205 -13.80 -18.33 0.06
N ASP A 206 -12.66 -17.65 -0.16
CA ASP A 206 -11.40 -18.34 -0.47
C ASP A 206 -10.76 -18.85 0.81
N HIS A 207 -10.49 -20.15 0.87
CA HIS A 207 -9.89 -20.84 2.03
C HIS A 207 -8.37 -21.11 1.87
N HIS A 208 -7.77 -20.66 0.79
CA HIS A 208 -6.33 -20.75 0.63
C HIS A 208 -5.62 -19.85 1.65
N LEU A 209 -4.46 -20.32 2.10
CA LEU A 209 -3.62 -19.48 2.95
C LEU A 209 -3.04 -18.33 2.13
N ALA A 210 -3.48 -17.13 2.43
CA ALA A 210 -3.00 -15.90 1.81
C ALA A 210 -2.33 -15.00 2.85
N SER A 211 -1.56 -14.04 2.37
CA SER A 211 -0.96 -12.97 3.17
C SER A 211 -0.87 -11.68 2.34
N THR A 212 -0.36 -10.60 2.93
CA THR A 212 -0.10 -9.37 2.19
C THR A 212 0.84 -9.59 1.00
N ALA A 213 1.79 -10.56 1.10
CA ALA A 213 2.65 -10.97 -0.01
C ALA A 213 1.87 -11.59 -1.18
N SER A 214 0.66 -12.11 -0.96
CA SER A 214 -0.19 -12.65 -2.04
C SER A 214 -0.62 -11.58 -3.03
N ILE A 215 -0.75 -10.32 -2.60
CA ILE A 215 -1.04 -9.19 -3.50
C ILE A 215 0.16 -8.91 -4.40
N LEU A 216 1.39 -8.97 -3.86
CA LEU A 216 2.62 -8.87 -4.66
C LEU A 216 2.69 -10.01 -5.66
N LYS A 217 2.42 -11.25 -5.21
CA LYS A 217 2.39 -12.43 -6.09
C LYS A 217 1.37 -12.31 -7.22
N PHE A 218 0.19 -11.76 -6.93
CA PHE A 218 -0.80 -11.49 -7.97
C PHE A 218 -0.26 -10.49 -9.02
N ILE A 219 0.36 -9.40 -8.59
CA ILE A 219 0.98 -8.41 -9.49
C ILE A 219 2.08 -9.07 -10.32
N GLU A 220 2.96 -9.84 -9.69
CA GLU A 220 4.04 -10.55 -10.35
C GLU A 220 3.52 -11.53 -11.40
N THR A 221 2.53 -12.34 -11.05
CA THR A 221 1.89 -13.28 -11.97
C THR A 221 1.22 -12.55 -13.14
N ARG A 222 0.47 -11.48 -12.84
CA ARG A 222 -0.26 -10.71 -13.85
C ARG A 222 0.65 -10.06 -14.90
N PHE A 223 1.82 -9.58 -14.48
CA PHE A 223 2.74 -8.85 -15.34
C PHE A 223 4.01 -9.63 -15.71
N GLY A 224 4.12 -10.88 -15.30
CA GLY A 224 5.30 -11.72 -15.59
C GLY A 224 6.58 -11.24 -14.93
N LEU A 225 6.47 -10.68 -13.73
CA LEU A 225 7.61 -10.13 -12.98
C LEU A 225 8.34 -11.23 -12.22
N GLN A 226 9.64 -11.03 -12.00
CA GLN A 226 10.40 -11.89 -11.09
C GLN A 226 10.05 -11.55 -9.64
N PRO A 227 9.90 -12.54 -8.76
CA PRO A 227 9.69 -12.32 -7.34
C PRO A 227 10.79 -11.45 -6.71
N LEU A 228 10.44 -10.76 -5.64
CA LEU A 228 11.40 -9.98 -4.85
C LEU A 228 12.26 -10.90 -3.97
N ASN A 229 11.63 -11.93 -3.41
CA ASN A 229 12.28 -12.92 -2.55
C ASN A 229 11.46 -14.22 -2.47
N GLN A 230 11.87 -15.16 -1.61
CA GLN A 230 11.21 -16.46 -1.47
C GLN A 230 9.79 -16.35 -0.91
N ARG A 231 9.52 -15.37 -0.01
CA ARG A 231 8.21 -15.25 0.63
C ARG A 231 7.10 -14.91 -0.36
N ASP A 232 7.35 -14.00 -1.30
CA ASP A 232 6.39 -13.67 -2.36
C ASP A 232 6.39 -14.71 -3.48
N ALA A 233 7.55 -15.34 -3.77
CA ALA A 233 7.61 -16.47 -4.70
C ALA A 233 6.68 -17.63 -4.30
N ASP A 234 6.63 -17.95 -3.01
CA ASP A 234 5.84 -19.04 -2.44
C ASP A 234 4.40 -18.65 -2.07
N ALA A 235 4.07 -17.36 -2.15
CA ALA A 235 2.74 -16.87 -1.78
C ALA A 235 1.66 -17.37 -2.77
N TYR A 236 0.44 -17.55 -2.24
CA TYR A 236 -0.74 -17.81 -3.07
C TYR A 236 -1.03 -16.60 -3.97
N ASP A 237 -1.23 -16.84 -5.27
CA ASP A 237 -1.32 -15.80 -6.29
C ASP A 237 -2.70 -15.18 -6.47
N LEU A 238 -3.70 -15.62 -5.70
CA LEU A 238 -5.09 -15.15 -5.73
C LEU A 238 -5.82 -15.36 -7.08
N MET A 239 -5.17 -15.96 -8.09
CA MET A 239 -5.78 -16.14 -9.43
C MET A 239 -7.01 -17.02 -9.40
N GLY A 240 -7.10 -17.96 -8.45
CA GLY A 240 -8.27 -18.83 -8.26
C GLY A 240 -9.55 -18.10 -7.84
N ALA A 241 -9.44 -16.86 -7.35
CA ALA A 241 -10.59 -16.03 -6.99
C ALA A 241 -11.30 -15.39 -8.19
N PHE A 242 -10.74 -15.53 -9.39
CA PHE A 242 -11.31 -14.99 -10.63
C PHE A 242 -11.98 -16.07 -11.48
N ASP A 243 -12.93 -15.65 -12.30
CA ASP A 243 -13.54 -16.42 -13.37
C ASP A 243 -13.40 -15.62 -14.68
N TRP A 244 -12.42 -16.01 -15.48
CA TRP A 244 -12.11 -15.30 -16.73
C TRP A 244 -13.05 -15.68 -17.89
N ASP A 245 -13.87 -16.72 -17.70
CA ASP A 245 -14.85 -17.19 -18.70
C ASP A 245 -16.22 -16.51 -18.54
N GLN A 246 -16.45 -15.82 -17.40
CA GLN A 246 -17.68 -15.07 -17.17
C GLN A 246 -17.70 -13.76 -17.99
N ARG A 247 -18.91 -13.23 -18.20
CA ARG A 247 -19.04 -11.84 -18.68
C ARG A 247 -18.66 -10.87 -17.54
N PRO A 248 -17.97 -9.75 -17.86
CA PRO A 248 -17.65 -8.76 -16.83
C PRO A 248 -18.93 -8.26 -16.16
N GLN A 249 -18.94 -8.33 -14.84
CA GLN A 249 -20.08 -7.93 -14.04
C GLN A 249 -20.08 -6.43 -13.80
N GLY A 250 -21.24 -5.79 -13.88
CA GLY A 250 -21.40 -4.42 -13.39
C GLY A 250 -21.24 -4.37 -11.87
N PHE A 251 -20.67 -3.27 -11.39
CA PHE A 251 -20.60 -3.01 -9.96
C PHE A 251 -22.00 -2.71 -9.40
N ARG A 252 -22.36 -3.36 -8.30
CA ARG A 252 -23.60 -3.13 -7.57
C ARG A 252 -23.30 -3.21 -6.07
N ILE A 253 -23.63 -2.19 -5.34
CA ILE A 253 -23.75 -2.19 -3.88
C ILE A 253 -25.22 -2.17 -3.52
#